data_e5df41c73ab328305c6e715f2dc92e49
#
_entry.id   e5df41c73ab328305c6e715f2dc92e49
#
_cell.length_a   1.000
_cell.length_b   1.000
_cell.length_c   1.000
_cell.angle_alpha   90.00
_cell.angle_beta   90.00
_cell.angle_gamma   90.00
#
_symmetry.space_group_name_H-M   'P 1'
#
loop_
_entity.id
_entity.type
_entity.pdbx_description
1 polymer ?
#
loop_
_entity_poly.entity_id
_entity_poly.type
_entity_poly.pdbx_seq_one_letter_code
_entity_poly.pdbx_strand_id
1 'polypeptide(L)'
;MTQRRRRRRARRGRFGRRAFLAGAGCAALAGAVVLLGRGQTASASSVPPMDEAEPNAALPSGEWRAVWVSYLEWAGMDFSSEEAFRAGAAELMDNCLSIGLNTVIAQVRPFGDALYRSTLFPWSHLCTGEQGQDPGFDPLDVLITEAHSRGLSLEAWVNP
;
A
#
# COMPACT_ATOMS: atom_id res chain seq x y z
N MET A 1 43.60 46.46 -19.10
CA MET A 1 42.15 46.29 -19.35
C MET A 1 41.55 45.44 -18.26
N THR A 2 40.87 46.09 -17.30
CA THR A 2 40.42 45.53 -16.01
C THR A 2 38.94 45.23 -16.09
N GLN A 3 38.54 43.95 -16.08
CA GLN A 3 37.13 43.55 -16.02
C GLN A 3 36.66 43.42 -14.56
N ARG A 4 35.77 44.32 -14.15
CA ARG A 4 35.06 44.34 -12.89
C ARG A 4 34.03 43.21 -12.81
N ARG A 5 34.25 42.21 -11.96
CA ARG A 5 33.25 41.23 -11.54
C ARG A 5 32.20 41.89 -10.64
N ARG A 6 30.98 42.09 -11.12
CA ARG A 6 29.79 42.47 -10.32
C ARG A 6 29.30 41.28 -9.52
N ARG A 7 29.49 41.32 -8.18
CA ARG A 7 28.88 40.39 -7.23
C ARG A 7 27.41 40.77 -7.07
N ARG A 8 26.47 39.91 -7.48
CA ARG A 8 25.05 40.01 -7.15
C ARG A 8 24.87 39.49 -5.72
N ARG A 9 24.53 40.38 -4.77
CA ARG A 9 24.09 40.02 -3.43
C ARG A 9 22.67 39.43 -3.50
N ALA A 10 22.48 38.18 -3.08
CA ALA A 10 21.18 37.60 -2.80
C ALA A 10 20.57 38.25 -1.55
N ARG A 11 19.42 38.86 -1.69
CA ARG A 11 18.60 39.36 -0.59
C ARG A 11 17.96 38.17 0.12
N ARG A 12 18.40 37.87 1.34
CA ARG A 12 17.69 37.01 2.26
C ARG A 12 16.45 37.75 2.78
N GLY A 13 15.25 37.32 2.41
CA GLY A 13 13.99 37.75 2.99
C GLY A 13 13.88 37.21 4.41
N ARG A 14 13.87 38.15 5.38
CA ARG A 14 13.56 37.86 6.80
C ARG A 14 12.04 37.72 6.90
N PHE A 15 11.51 36.52 7.10
CA PHE A 15 10.14 36.31 7.52
C PHE A 15 9.98 36.82 8.96
N GLY A 16 9.25 37.92 9.14
CA GLY A 16 8.93 38.48 10.43
C GLY A 16 7.85 37.70 11.16
N ARG A 17 8.16 37.29 12.38
CA ARG A 17 7.21 36.72 13.36
C ARG A 17 6.32 37.81 13.94
N ARG A 18 5.36 38.38 13.18
CA ARG A 18 4.36 39.32 13.74
C ARG A 18 3.15 39.37 12.81
N ALA A 19 2.26 38.38 12.94
CA ALA A 19 0.86 38.48 12.51
C ALA A 19 0.05 37.31 13.07
N PHE A 20 0.00 37.17 14.38
CA PHE A 20 -0.95 36.25 15.03
C PHE A 20 -1.39 36.94 16.34
N LEU A 21 -2.29 37.93 16.24
CA LEU A 21 -3.09 38.44 17.33
C LEU A 21 -3.96 39.60 16.80
N ALA A 22 -5.17 39.30 16.35
CA ALA A 22 -6.34 40.20 16.40
C ALA A 22 -7.56 39.46 15.86
N GLY A 23 -8.53 39.19 16.70
CA GLY A 23 -9.82 38.63 16.30
C GLY A 23 -10.58 37.92 17.42
N ALA A 24 -10.53 38.48 18.65
CA ALA A 24 -11.53 38.15 19.67
C ALA A 24 -12.67 39.16 19.54
N GLY A 25 -13.80 38.73 19.01
CA GLY A 25 -15.03 39.53 18.94
C GLY A 25 -16.20 38.69 19.45
N CYS A 26 -16.68 39.04 20.65
CA CYS A 26 -17.85 38.51 21.31
C CYS A 26 -19.13 38.72 20.52
N ALA A 27 -19.97 37.67 20.38
CA ALA A 27 -21.41 37.86 20.29
C ALA A 27 -22.08 36.69 21.02
N ALA A 28 -22.53 36.98 22.25
CA ALA A 28 -23.47 36.13 22.97
C ALA A 28 -24.86 36.42 22.41
N LEU A 29 -25.52 35.41 21.89
CA LEU A 29 -26.97 35.36 21.69
C LEU A 29 -27.50 34.05 22.29
N ALA A 30 -28.22 34.24 23.38
CA ALA A 30 -29.00 33.20 24.02
C ALA A 30 -30.15 32.79 23.11
N GLY A 31 -30.18 31.55 22.71
CA GLY A 31 -31.31 30.90 22.05
C GLY A 31 -31.55 29.56 22.71
N ALA A 32 -32.60 29.47 23.51
CA ALA A 32 -33.10 28.22 24.09
C ALA A 32 -33.52 27.30 22.95
N VAL A 33 -32.85 26.19 22.76
CA VAL A 33 -33.29 25.08 21.90
C VAL A 33 -33.67 23.91 22.77
N VAL A 34 -34.93 23.58 22.69
CA VAL A 34 -35.61 22.44 23.30
C VAL A 34 -34.86 21.15 22.94
N LEU A 35 -34.40 20.45 23.98
CA LEU A 35 -33.90 19.08 23.94
C LEU A 35 -35.04 18.12 23.61
N LEU A 36 -35.20 17.79 22.33
CA LEU A 36 -35.83 16.54 21.93
C LEU A 36 -34.71 15.55 21.65
N GLY A 37 -34.38 14.80 22.69
CA GLY A 37 -33.48 13.69 22.64
C GLY A 37 -33.99 12.60 21.71
N ARG A 38 -33.42 12.50 20.50
CA ARG A 38 -33.37 11.24 19.78
C ARG A 38 -31.93 10.74 19.92
N GLY A 39 -31.80 9.79 20.85
CA GLY A 39 -30.58 8.98 20.94
C GLY A 39 -30.35 8.27 19.61
N GLN A 40 -29.49 8.85 18.80
CA GLN A 40 -28.82 8.08 17.78
C GLN A 40 -27.75 7.27 18.51
N THR A 41 -28.11 6.07 18.92
CA THR A 41 -27.12 5.04 19.16
C THR A 41 -26.31 4.93 17.88
N ALA A 42 -25.04 5.34 17.95
CA ALA A 42 -24.08 5.05 16.89
C ALA A 42 -24.16 3.53 16.69
N SER A 43 -24.76 3.11 15.58
CA SER A 43 -24.69 1.74 15.13
C SER A 43 -23.23 1.43 14.99
N ALA A 44 -22.70 0.59 15.87
CA ALA A 44 -21.40 -0.02 15.65
C ALA A 44 -21.47 -0.60 14.24
N SER A 45 -20.65 -0.07 13.36
CA SER A 45 -20.50 -0.60 12.01
C SER A 45 -20.10 -2.06 12.21
N SER A 46 -21.06 -2.96 12.00
CA SER A 46 -20.76 -4.38 11.96
C SER A 46 -19.82 -4.56 10.80
N VAL A 47 -18.55 -4.78 11.11
CA VAL A 47 -17.61 -5.36 10.16
C VAL A 47 -18.33 -6.60 9.63
N PRO A 48 -18.59 -6.70 8.32
CA PRO A 48 -19.21 -7.92 7.81
C PRO A 48 -18.31 -9.08 8.25
N PRO A 49 -18.90 -10.22 8.68
CA PRO A 49 -18.09 -11.39 8.97
C PRO A 49 -17.19 -11.57 7.76
N MET A 50 -15.88 -11.59 7.99
CA MET A 50 -14.95 -12.08 6.98
C MET A 50 -15.47 -13.48 6.69
N ASP A 51 -15.91 -13.69 5.43
CA ASP A 51 -16.13 -15.05 4.97
C ASP A 51 -14.92 -15.82 5.43
N GLU A 52 -15.14 -16.88 6.20
CA GLU A 52 -14.06 -17.78 6.59
C GLU A 52 -13.44 -18.21 5.27
N ALA A 53 -12.28 -17.60 4.95
CA ALA A 53 -11.53 -17.99 3.79
C ALA A 53 -11.37 -19.51 3.89
N GLU A 54 -11.91 -20.22 2.90
CA GLU A 54 -11.74 -21.67 2.79
C GLU A 54 -10.30 -22.00 3.18
N PRO A 55 -10.06 -22.93 4.12
CA PRO A 55 -8.73 -23.18 4.62
C PRO A 55 -7.82 -23.41 3.43
N ASN A 56 -6.95 -22.46 3.27
CA ASN A 56 -5.92 -22.35 2.25
C ASN A 56 -5.33 -23.70 1.92
N ALA A 57 -4.99 -23.94 0.66
CA ALA A 57 -4.38 -25.17 0.17
C ALA A 57 -3.49 -25.79 1.23
N ALA A 58 -3.73 -27.04 1.56
CA ALA A 58 -3.09 -27.72 2.69
C ALA A 58 -1.60 -27.38 2.73
N LEU A 59 -1.14 -26.88 3.88
CA LEU A 59 0.29 -26.62 4.09
C LEU A 59 1.11 -27.80 3.56
N PRO A 60 2.22 -27.57 2.85
CA PRO A 60 2.99 -28.64 2.27
C PRO A 60 3.32 -29.64 3.37
N SER A 61 2.90 -30.89 3.18
CA SER A 61 3.21 -31.99 4.09
C SER A 61 4.69 -32.30 3.95
N GLY A 62 5.51 -31.90 4.91
CA GLY A 62 6.92 -32.19 4.87
C GLY A 62 7.82 -30.99 5.21
N GLU A 63 9.04 -31.01 4.69
CA GLU A 63 10.02 -29.95 4.87
C GLU A 63 9.64 -28.69 4.12
N TRP A 64 9.64 -27.54 4.80
CA TRP A 64 9.47 -26.25 4.18
C TRP A 64 10.75 -25.81 3.47
N ARG A 65 10.65 -25.65 2.15
CA ARG A 65 11.70 -25.11 1.29
C ARG A 65 11.17 -23.84 0.65
N ALA A 66 11.39 -22.72 1.34
CA ALA A 66 10.81 -21.43 0.99
C ALA A 66 11.84 -20.43 0.49
N VAL A 67 11.39 -19.48 -0.32
CA VAL A 67 12.16 -18.30 -0.73
C VAL A 67 11.42 -17.04 -0.33
N TRP A 68 12.17 -16.01 0.07
CA TRP A 68 11.68 -14.67 0.30
C TRP A 68 11.76 -13.87 -1.00
N VAL A 69 10.63 -13.30 -1.40
CA VAL A 69 10.52 -12.41 -2.57
C VAL A 69 10.12 -11.04 -2.05
N SER A 70 11.06 -10.10 -2.12
CA SER A 70 10.93 -8.77 -1.53
C SER A 70 10.47 -7.73 -2.56
N TYR A 71 10.33 -6.50 -2.10
CA TYR A 71 10.04 -5.37 -2.98
C TYR A 71 11.11 -5.14 -4.07
N LEU A 72 12.33 -5.65 -3.88
CA LEU A 72 13.41 -5.53 -4.87
C LEU A 72 13.11 -6.35 -6.12
N GLU A 73 12.60 -7.56 -5.93
CA GLU A 73 12.19 -8.43 -7.03
C GLU A 73 10.95 -7.85 -7.74
N TRP A 74 9.98 -7.33 -6.96
CA TRP A 74 8.79 -6.68 -7.54
C TRP A 74 9.15 -5.46 -8.38
N ALA A 75 10.14 -4.64 -7.97
CA ALA A 75 10.59 -3.48 -8.74
C ALA A 75 11.14 -3.84 -10.13
N GLY A 76 11.51 -5.09 -10.37
CA GLY A 76 11.96 -5.60 -11.66
C GLY A 76 10.86 -6.20 -12.52
N MET A 77 9.63 -6.33 -12.01
CA MET A 77 8.50 -6.91 -12.74
C MET A 77 7.77 -5.87 -13.60
N ASP A 78 7.15 -6.33 -14.68
CA ASP A 78 6.36 -5.49 -15.57
C ASP A 78 4.91 -5.41 -15.10
N PHE A 79 4.52 -4.25 -14.57
CA PHE A 79 3.15 -3.95 -14.13
C PHE A 79 2.31 -3.24 -15.21
N SER A 80 2.79 -3.16 -16.45
CA SER A 80 2.07 -2.43 -17.53
C SER A 80 0.74 -3.05 -17.91
N SER A 81 0.57 -4.34 -17.67
CA SER A 81 -0.70 -5.07 -17.80
C SER A 81 -0.72 -6.31 -16.92
N GLU A 82 -1.93 -6.84 -16.68
CA GLU A 82 -2.08 -8.11 -15.95
C GLU A 82 -1.35 -9.26 -16.64
N GLU A 83 -1.38 -9.33 -17.96
CA GLU A 83 -0.72 -10.38 -18.74
C GLU A 83 0.79 -10.31 -18.62
N ALA A 84 1.37 -9.10 -18.66
CA ALA A 84 2.80 -8.90 -18.51
C ALA A 84 3.26 -9.28 -17.10
N PHE A 85 2.53 -8.85 -16.08
CA PHE A 85 2.81 -9.20 -14.69
C PHE A 85 2.65 -10.71 -14.45
N ARG A 86 1.61 -11.32 -15.00
CA ARG A 86 1.35 -12.76 -14.92
C ARG A 86 2.49 -13.58 -15.54
N ALA A 87 3.00 -13.14 -16.67
CA ALA A 87 4.14 -13.82 -17.32
C ALA A 87 5.39 -13.81 -16.42
N GLY A 88 5.71 -12.68 -15.80
CA GLY A 88 6.82 -12.58 -14.83
C GLY A 88 6.58 -13.40 -13.57
N ALA A 89 5.35 -13.40 -13.05
CA ALA A 89 4.96 -14.24 -11.91
C ALA A 89 5.11 -15.74 -12.23
N ALA A 90 4.64 -16.15 -13.40
CA ALA A 90 4.78 -17.52 -13.87
C ALA A 90 6.25 -17.98 -13.94
N GLU A 91 7.11 -17.16 -14.53
CA GLU A 91 8.55 -17.42 -14.62
C GLU A 91 9.19 -17.55 -13.23
N LEU A 92 8.84 -16.65 -12.30
CA LEU A 92 9.33 -16.72 -10.92
C LEU A 92 8.92 -18.03 -10.25
N MET A 93 7.66 -18.44 -10.37
CA MET A 93 7.17 -19.68 -9.77
C MET A 93 7.81 -20.93 -10.42
N ASP A 94 8.01 -20.93 -11.72
CA ASP A 94 8.70 -22.01 -12.44
C ASP A 94 10.17 -22.14 -12.00
N ASN A 95 10.84 -21.02 -11.79
CA ASN A 95 12.20 -20.99 -11.25
C ASN A 95 12.25 -21.57 -9.82
N CYS A 96 11.29 -21.22 -8.96
CA CYS A 96 11.20 -21.77 -7.61
C CYS A 96 11.03 -23.30 -7.64
N LEU A 97 10.15 -23.82 -8.51
CA LEU A 97 9.96 -25.26 -8.67
C LEU A 97 11.21 -25.97 -9.20
N SER A 98 11.91 -25.36 -10.16
CA SER A 98 13.10 -25.97 -10.79
C SER A 98 14.22 -26.26 -9.80
N ILE A 99 14.31 -25.49 -8.72
CA ILE A 99 15.29 -25.66 -7.62
C ILE A 99 14.71 -26.40 -6.41
N GLY A 100 13.48 -26.93 -6.53
CA GLY A 100 12.87 -27.77 -5.51
C GLY A 100 12.21 -27.03 -4.36
N LEU A 101 11.87 -25.75 -4.51
CA LEU A 101 11.08 -25.01 -3.51
C LEU A 101 9.61 -25.44 -3.56
N ASN A 102 8.91 -25.27 -2.43
CA ASN A 102 7.49 -25.57 -2.31
C ASN A 102 6.69 -24.40 -1.74
N THR A 103 7.36 -23.30 -1.36
CA THR A 103 6.74 -22.14 -0.73
C THR A 103 7.40 -20.86 -1.21
N VAL A 104 6.59 -19.82 -1.49
CA VAL A 104 7.03 -18.47 -1.79
C VAL A 104 6.53 -17.53 -0.70
N ILE A 105 7.41 -16.79 -0.04
CA ILE A 105 7.07 -15.78 0.95
C ILE A 105 7.15 -14.41 0.25
N ALA A 106 6.00 -13.90 -0.18
CA ALA A 106 5.89 -12.70 -0.99
C ALA A 106 5.67 -11.45 -0.15
N GLN A 107 6.53 -10.46 -0.26
CA GLN A 107 6.35 -9.18 0.42
C GLN A 107 5.29 -8.35 -0.32
N VAL A 108 4.06 -8.38 0.20
CA VAL A 108 2.90 -7.74 -0.42
C VAL A 108 2.55 -6.37 0.18
N ARG A 109 3.19 -6.01 1.30
CA ARG A 109 3.05 -4.70 1.94
C ARG A 109 4.39 -4.18 2.46
N PRO A 110 5.24 -3.60 1.60
CA PRO A 110 6.60 -3.20 1.97
C PRO A 110 6.68 -1.85 2.69
N PHE A 111 5.88 -0.82 2.33
CA PHE A 111 6.06 0.57 2.74
C PHE A 111 4.79 1.23 3.34
N GLY A 112 3.91 0.47 3.98
CA GLY A 112 2.62 0.98 4.43
C GLY A 112 1.60 1.17 3.30
N ASP A 113 1.92 0.64 2.13
CA ASP A 113 1.11 0.53 0.92
C ASP A 113 0.89 -0.95 0.58
N ALA A 114 0.07 -1.27 -0.40
CA ALA A 114 -0.29 -2.66 -0.71
C ALA A 114 -0.12 -2.99 -2.20
N LEU A 115 0.34 -4.23 -2.47
CA LEU A 115 0.33 -4.86 -3.79
C LEU A 115 -0.96 -5.70 -3.99
N TYR A 116 -2.02 -5.30 -3.31
CA TYR A 116 -3.34 -5.94 -3.38
C TYR A 116 -4.45 -4.91 -3.14
N ARG A 117 -5.66 -5.22 -3.55
CA ARG A 117 -6.82 -4.36 -3.33
C ARG A 117 -7.13 -4.23 -1.84
N SER A 118 -7.11 -2.99 -1.33
CA SER A 118 -7.35 -2.69 0.07
C SER A 118 -8.24 -1.46 0.22
N THR A 119 -9.08 -1.47 1.26
CA THR A 119 -9.83 -0.28 1.68
C THR A 119 -9.10 0.53 2.75
N LEU A 120 -8.00 0.01 3.28
CA LEU A 120 -7.22 0.60 4.37
C LEU A 120 -5.89 1.18 3.90
N PHE A 121 -5.27 0.56 2.90
CA PHE A 121 -3.94 0.93 2.40
C PHE A 121 -4.02 1.37 0.94
N PRO A 122 -3.24 2.41 0.56
CA PRO A 122 -3.14 2.81 -0.84
C PRO A 122 -2.40 1.73 -1.66
N TRP A 123 -2.62 1.73 -2.96
CA TRP A 123 -1.80 0.93 -3.88
C TRP A 123 -0.32 1.29 -3.76
N SER A 124 0.55 0.31 -3.87
CA SER A 124 1.98 0.53 -3.82
C SER A 124 2.47 1.29 -5.06
N HIS A 125 3.42 2.21 -4.84
CA HIS A 125 4.12 2.89 -5.93
C HIS A 125 4.88 1.91 -6.86
N LEU A 126 5.17 0.69 -6.40
CA LEU A 126 5.80 -0.34 -7.22
C LEU A 126 4.93 -0.75 -8.41
N CYS A 127 3.60 -0.64 -8.28
CA CYS A 127 2.67 -1.05 -9.33
C CYS A 127 2.64 -0.08 -10.52
N THR A 128 2.76 1.23 -10.26
CA THR A 128 2.52 2.26 -11.29
C THR A 128 3.57 3.36 -11.31
N GLY A 129 4.48 3.37 -10.34
CA GLY A 129 5.42 4.47 -10.08
C GLY A 129 4.84 5.55 -9.14
N GLU A 130 3.53 5.54 -8.86
CA GLU A 130 2.85 6.51 -8.00
C GLU A 130 2.00 5.79 -6.94
N GLN A 131 2.19 6.16 -5.66
CA GLN A 131 1.42 5.57 -4.56
C GLN A 131 -0.06 5.97 -4.63
N GLY A 132 -0.94 4.99 -4.49
CA GLY A 132 -2.40 5.18 -4.52
C GLY A 132 -3.01 5.08 -5.91
N GLN A 133 -2.21 5.01 -6.96
CA GLN A 133 -2.71 4.78 -8.32
C GLN A 133 -3.03 3.31 -8.54
N ASP A 134 -4.28 3.01 -8.95
CA ASP A 134 -4.74 1.64 -9.25
C ASP A 134 -4.05 1.11 -10.52
N PRO A 135 -3.39 -0.04 -10.46
CA PRO A 135 -2.77 -0.67 -11.63
C PRO A 135 -3.79 -1.30 -12.61
N GLY A 136 -5.06 -1.34 -12.26
CA GLY A 136 -6.13 -1.92 -13.07
C GLY A 136 -6.34 -3.43 -12.87
N PHE A 137 -5.50 -4.09 -12.07
CA PHE A 137 -5.61 -5.50 -11.69
C PHE A 137 -5.11 -5.70 -10.26
N ASP A 138 -5.27 -6.90 -9.69
CA ASP A 138 -4.77 -7.22 -8.35
C ASP A 138 -3.51 -8.10 -8.44
N PRO A 139 -2.31 -7.55 -8.20
CA PRO A 139 -1.07 -8.30 -8.28
C PRO A 139 -1.02 -9.52 -7.35
N LEU A 140 -1.57 -9.41 -6.13
CA LEU A 140 -1.58 -10.54 -5.19
C LEU A 140 -2.47 -11.68 -5.69
N ASP A 141 -3.62 -11.38 -6.27
CA ASP A 141 -4.51 -12.41 -6.85
C ASP A 141 -3.82 -13.17 -8.00
N VAL A 142 -3.08 -12.45 -8.83
CA VAL A 142 -2.25 -13.07 -9.88
C VAL A 142 -1.19 -13.98 -9.28
N LEU A 143 -0.44 -13.51 -8.25
CA LEU A 143 0.59 -14.32 -7.61
C LEU A 143 0.04 -15.59 -6.96
N ILE A 144 -1.12 -15.49 -6.27
CA ILE A 144 -1.81 -16.63 -5.69
C ILE A 144 -2.19 -17.64 -6.76
N THR A 145 -2.79 -17.17 -7.85
CA THR A 145 -3.21 -18.02 -8.95
C THR A 145 -2.03 -18.77 -9.59
N GLU A 146 -0.94 -18.05 -9.86
CA GLU A 146 0.25 -18.67 -10.48
C GLU A 146 0.98 -19.63 -9.55
N ALA A 147 1.06 -19.33 -8.25
CA ALA A 147 1.65 -20.24 -7.26
C ALA A 147 0.82 -21.52 -7.09
N HIS A 148 -0.49 -21.36 -6.83
CA HIS A 148 -1.37 -22.49 -6.56
C HIS A 148 -1.56 -23.42 -7.78
N SER A 149 -1.61 -22.86 -8.99
CA SER A 149 -1.69 -23.68 -10.22
C SER A 149 -0.49 -24.60 -10.41
N ARG A 150 0.63 -24.30 -9.77
CA ARG A 150 1.89 -25.05 -9.77
C ARG A 150 2.10 -25.90 -8.52
N GLY A 151 1.17 -25.87 -7.56
CA GLY A 151 1.28 -26.59 -6.30
C GLY A 151 2.27 -25.95 -5.30
N LEU A 152 2.64 -24.69 -5.49
CA LEU A 152 3.40 -23.92 -4.52
C LEU A 152 2.46 -23.29 -3.50
N SER A 153 2.87 -23.23 -2.23
CA SER A 153 2.24 -22.37 -1.21
C SER A 153 2.73 -20.94 -1.38
N LEU A 154 1.83 -19.98 -1.13
CA LEU A 154 2.19 -18.56 -1.09
C LEU A 154 1.85 -17.99 0.27
N GLU A 155 2.84 -17.42 0.93
CA GLU A 155 2.74 -16.76 2.23
C GLU A 155 2.87 -15.24 2.04
N ALA A 156 1.96 -14.47 2.63
CA ALA A 156 2.01 -13.02 2.56
C ALA A 156 2.92 -12.43 3.64
N TRP A 157 4.00 -11.76 3.22
CA TRP A 157 4.83 -10.96 4.10
C TRP A 157 4.31 -9.51 4.12
N VAL A 158 3.91 -9.05 5.31
CA VAL A 158 3.43 -7.69 5.56
C VAL A 158 4.33 -7.00 6.58
N ASN A 159 4.77 -5.79 6.28
CA ASN A 159 5.40 -4.92 7.25
C ASN A 159 4.29 -4.21 8.04
N PRO A 160 4.42 -4.06 9.38
CA PRO A 160 3.45 -3.37 10.23
C PRO A 160 3.36 -1.87 9.92
#